data_d98dda68bfaa0df6ce498650d90459e6
#
_entry.id   d98dda68bfaa0df6ce498650d90459e6
#
_cell.length_a   1.000
_cell.length_b   1.000
_cell.length_c   1.000
_cell.angle_alpha   90.00
_cell.angle_beta   90.00
_cell.angle_gamma   90.00
#
_symmetry.space_group_name_H-M   'P 1'
#
loop_
_entity.id
_entity.type
_entity.pdbx_description
1 polymer ?
#
loop_
_entity_poly.entity_id
_entity_poly.type
_entity_poly.pdbx_seq_one_letter_code
_entity_poly.pdbx_strand_id
1 'polypeptide(L)'
;MDAEDIKRRMIQQMQQESQAQAEDEYVRAQIEAQKKAILRKILDADARERLARIRMANPLNAEFIENQLIRLYQMGRISEQIDDAKFQILVKNLMPRKRDIKIRRI
;
A
#
# COMPACT_ATOMS: atom_id res chain seq x y z
N MET A 1 -41.96 18.52 -11.73
CA MET A 1 -40.64 18.38 -12.31
C MET A 1 -40.73 17.75 -13.67
N ASP A 2 -40.29 18.41 -14.67
CA ASP A 2 -40.39 17.86 -16.02
C ASP A 2 -39.14 17.01 -16.35
N ALA A 3 -39.21 16.37 -17.51
CA ALA A 3 -38.15 15.46 -17.91
C ALA A 3 -36.80 16.15 -18.09
N GLU A 4 -36.81 17.40 -18.47
CA GLU A 4 -35.57 18.14 -18.67
C GLU A 4 -34.85 18.48 -17.36
N ASP A 5 -35.64 18.77 -16.32
CA ASP A 5 -35.05 19.02 -15.02
C ASP A 5 -34.40 17.79 -14.46
N ILE A 6 -35.03 16.64 -14.63
CA ILE A 6 -34.49 15.36 -14.20
C ILE A 6 -33.20 15.09 -14.95
N LYS A 7 -33.21 15.31 -16.26
CA LYS A 7 -32.05 15.09 -17.10
C LYS A 7 -30.85 15.95 -16.68
N ARG A 8 -31.10 17.23 -16.40
CA ARG A 8 -30.06 18.14 -15.95
C ARG A 8 -29.44 17.69 -14.64
N ARG A 9 -30.28 17.24 -13.71
CA ARG A 9 -29.78 16.75 -12.43
C ARG A 9 -28.93 15.52 -12.59
N MET A 10 -29.35 14.62 -13.45
CA MET A 10 -28.58 13.41 -13.71
C MET A 10 -27.21 13.72 -14.31
N ILE A 11 -27.19 14.63 -15.29
CA ILE A 11 -25.93 15.03 -15.91
C ILE A 11 -24.99 15.68 -14.89
N GLN A 12 -25.56 16.56 -14.08
CA GLN A 12 -24.78 17.26 -13.04
C GLN A 12 -24.20 16.28 -12.03
N GLN A 13 -25.01 15.32 -11.60
CA GLN A 13 -24.57 14.29 -10.68
C GLN A 13 -23.47 13.44 -11.28
N MET A 14 -23.62 13.04 -12.53
CA MET A 14 -22.60 12.26 -13.22
C MET A 14 -21.28 13.03 -13.33
N GLN A 15 -21.33 14.31 -13.61
CA GLN A 15 -20.14 15.14 -13.69
C GLN A 15 -19.44 15.25 -12.35
N GLN A 16 -20.23 15.41 -11.28
CA GLN A 16 -19.66 15.50 -9.94
C GLN A 16 -19.01 14.19 -9.53
N GLU A 17 -19.64 13.08 -9.83
CA GLU A 17 -19.08 11.76 -9.54
C GLU A 17 -17.80 11.52 -10.32
N SER A 18 -17.79 11.91 -11.59
CA SER A 18 -16.61 11.77 -12.42
C SER A 18 -15.43 12.59 -11.89
N GLN A 19 -15.71 13.82 -11.46
CA GLN A 19 -14.66 14.67 -10.87
C GLN A 19 -14.17 14.11 -9.55
N ALA A 20 -15.06 13.62 -8.72
CA ALA A 20 -14.68 13.01 -7.45
C ALA A 20 -13.79 11.79 -7.67
N GLN A 21 -14.12 10.95 -8.65
CA GLN A 21 -13.29 9.80 -8.98
C GLN A 21 -11.92 10.21 -9.49
N ALA A 22 -11.87 11.24 -10.33
CA ALA A 22 -10.60 11.73 -10.85
C ALA A 22 -9.72 12.27 -9.73
N GLU A 23 -10.30 12.98 -8.77
CA GLU A 23 -9.58 13.49 -7.62
C GLU A 23 -9.09 12.35 -6.74
N ASP A 24 -9.91 11.32 -6.52
CA ASP A 24 -9.52 10.16 -5.73
C ASP A 24 -8.37 9.40 -6.38
N GLU A 25 -8.41 9.26 -7.69
CA GLU A 25 -7.32 8.61 -8.42
C GLU A 25 -6.03 9.42 -8.34
N TYR A 26 -6.14 10.73 -8.45
CA TYR A 26 -4.99 11.61 -8.31
C TYR A 26 -4.36 11.47 -6.93
N VAL A 27 -5.17 11.52 -5.88
CA VAL A 27 -4.69 11.39 -4.51
C VAL A 27 -4.04 10.03 -4.30
N ARG A 28 -4.64 8.97 -4.81
CA ARG A 28 -4.06 7.63 -4.70
C ARG A 28 -2.70 7.55 -5.40
N ALA A 29 -2.61 8.14 -6.59
CA ALA A 29 -1.36 8.15 -7.32
C ALA A 29 -0.27 8.90 -6.56
N GLN A 30 -0.64 10.02 -5.91
CA GLN A 30 0.30 10.78 -5.09
C GLN A 30 0.77 9.96 -3.89
N ILE A 31 -0.14 9.28 -3.20
CA ILE A 31 0.19 8.45 -2.06
C ILE A 31 1.12 7.32 -2.48
N GLU A 32 0.81 6.65 -3.58
CA GLU A 32 1.66 5.57 -4.09
C GLU A 32 3.06 6.07 -4.47
N ALA A 33 3.13 7.24 -5.09
CA ALA A 33 4.42 7.83 -5.44
C ALA A 33 5.24 8.14 -4.21
N GLN A 34 4.61 8.67 -3.16
CA GLN A 34 5.29 8.95 -1.90
C GLN A 34 5.77 7.68 -1.23
N LYS A 35 4.95 6.63 -1.23
CA LYS A 35 5.33 5.34 -0.67
C LYS A 35 6.53 4.77 -1.39
N LYS A 36 6.53 4.81 -2.71
CA LYS A 36 7.66 4.33 -3.51
C LYS A 36 8.93 5.10 -3.22
N ALA A 37 8.81 6.42 -3.06
CA ALA A 37 9.96 7.24 -2.75
C ALA A 37 10.56 6.87 -1.39
N ILE A 38 9.71 6.66 -0.39
CA ILE A 38 10.17 6.25 0.94
C ILE A 38 10.83 4.88 0.88
N LEU A 39 10.19 3.91 0.20
CA LEU A 39 10.74 2.57 0.09
C LEU A 39 12.08 2.56 -0.63
N ARG A 40 12.23 3.39 -1.65
CA ARG A 40 13.50 3.51 -2.35
C ARG A 40 14.59 4.05 -1.43
N LYS A 41 14.20 4.90 -0.51
CA LYS A 41 15.14 5.49 0.43
C LYS A 41 15.56 4.51 1.51
N ILE A 42 14.64 3.71 2.00
CA ILE A 42 14.91 2.84 3.15
C ILE A 42 15.36 1.43 2.79
N LEU A 43 15.10 0.98 1.57
CA LEU A 43 15.51 -0.35 1.11
C LEU A 43 16.57 -0.24 0.04
N ASP A 44 17.56 -1.13 0.07
CA ASP A 44 18.53 -1.18 -1.01
C ASP A 44 17.91 -1.89 -2.24
N ALA A 45 18.66 -1.98 -3.31
CA ALA A 45 18.15 -2.55 -4.56
C ALA A 45 17.71 -4.00 -4.40
N ASP A 46 18.48 -4.79 -3.68
CA ASP A 46 18.18 -6.21 -3.48
C ASP A 46 16.92 -6.39 -2.64
N ALA A 47 16.78 -5.60 -1.60
CA ALA A 47 15.58 -5.65 -0.76
C ALA A 47 14.33 -5.23 -1.55
N ARG A 48 14.45 -4.20 -2.38
CA ARG A 48 13.33 -3.77 -3.23
C ARG A 48 12.95 -4.84 -4.23
N GLU A 49 13.93 -5.53 -4.79
CA GLU A 49 13.66 -6.59 -5.72
C GLU A 49 12.94 -7.76 -5.05
N ARG A 50 13.34 -8.09 -3.83
CA ARG A 50 12.65 -9.12 -3.06
C ARG A 50 11.22 -8.71 -2.75
N LEU A 51 11.00 -7.46 -2.39
CA LEU A 51 9.65 -6.97 -2.14
C LEU A 51 8.79 -7.07 -3.40
N ALA A 52 9.35 -6.77 -4.56
CA ALA A 52 8.64 -6.91 -5.82
C ALA A 52 8.24 -8.36 -6.09
N ARG A 53 9.10 -9.31 -5.76
CA ARG A 53 8.77 -10.73 -5.90
C ARG A 53 7.65 -11.14 -4.95
N ILE A 54 7.69 -10.64 -3.73
CA ILE A 54 6.61 -10.89 -2.78
C ILE A 54 5.30 -10.34 -3.31
N ARG A 55 5.35 -9.14 -3.91
CA ARG A 55 4.15 -8.52 -4.47
C ARG A 55 3.56 -9.36 -5.60
N MET A 56 4.39 -9.95 -6.42
CA MET A 56 3.91 -10.81 -7.50
C MET A 56 3.26 -12.08 -6.97
N ALA A 57 3.81 -12.64 -5.90
CA ALA A 57 3.28 -13.87 -5.31
C ALA A 57 2.05 -13.60 -4.44
N ASN A 58 2.07 -12.50 -3.68
CA ASN A 58 0.97 -12.16 -2.77
C ASN A 58 0.91 -10.65 -2.56
N PRO A 59 0.10 -9.95 -3.37
CA PRO A 59 0.02 -8.49 -3.31
C PRO A 59 -0.40 -7.95 -1.95
N LEU A 60 -1.28 -8.65 -1.25
CA LEU A 60 -1.75 -8.20 0.06
C LEU A 60 -0.64 -8.24 1.09
N ASN A 61 0.17 -9.30 1.06
CA ASN A 61 1.31 -9.37 1.96
C ASN A 61 2.32 -8.27 1.67
N ALA A 62 2.58 -8.00 0.39
CA ALA A 62 3.48 -6.94 0.00
C ALA A 62 3.00 -5.58 0.50
N GLU A 63 1.71 -5.31 0.36
CA GLU A 63 1.13 -4.07 0.83
C GLU A 63 1.26 -3.93 2.34
N PHE A 64 1.00 -5.00 3.07
CA PHE A 64 1.14 -5.00 4.52
C PHE A 64 2.59 -4.69 4.92
N ILE A 65 3.55 -5.35 4.28
CA ILE A 65 4.97 -5.13 4.56
C ILE A 65 5.36 -3.69 4.27
N GLU A 66 4.95 -3.16 3.13
CA GLU A 66 5.23 -1.77 2.76
C GLU A 66 4.71 -0.80 3.80
N ASN A 67 3.46 -0.99 4.21
CA ASN A 67 2.85 -0.10 5.18
C ASN A 67 3.56 -0.15 6.53
N GLN A 68 3.99 -1.32 6.95
CA GLN A 68 4.73 -1.46 8.19
C GLN A 68 6.10 -0.79 8.12
N LEU A 69 6.81 -0.95 7.01
CA LEU A 69 8.09 -0.32 6.81
C LEU A 69 7.98 1.20 6.81
N ILE A 70 6.98 1.72 6.14
CA ILE A 70 6.74 3.15 6.08
C ILE A 70 6.43 3.70 7.47
N ARG A 71 5.63 2.97 8.23
CA ARG A 71 5.32 3.36 9.60
C ARG A 71 6.59 3.41 10.45
N LEU A 72 7.44 2.40 10.35
CA LEU A 72 8.69 2.38 11.10
C LEU A 72 9.58 3.56 10.72
N TYR A 73 9.61 3.88 9.44
CA TYR A 73 10.38 5.02 8.96
C TYR A 73 9.83 6.33 9.54
N GLN A 74 8.53 6.49 9.53
CA GLN A 74 7.89 7.70 10.06
C GLN A 74 8.08 7.86 11.57
N MET A 75 8.22 6.74 12.26
CA MET A 75 8.49 6.74 13.69
C MET A 75 9.97 6.95 14.01
N GLY A 76 10.79 7.12 12.99
CA GLY A 76 12.23 7.33 13.19
C GLY A 76 12.99 6.09 13.57
N ARG A 77 12.43 4.91 13.33
CA ARG A 77 13.08 3.66 13.73
C ARG A 77 14.00 3.08 12.68
N ILE A 78 13.99 3.63 11.48
CA ILE A 78 14.88 3.21 10.40
C ILE A 78 15.87 4.34 10.16
N SER A 79 17.11 4.15 10.61
CA SER A 79 18.15 5.16 10.46
C SER A 79 19.11 4.85 9.33
N GLU A 80 19.20 3.60 8.91
CA GLU A 80 20.08 3.18 7.85
C GLU A 80 19.30 2.40 6.80
N GLN A 81 19.85 2.36 5.61
CA GLN A 81 19.23 1.60 4.53
C GLN A 81 19.24 0.11 4.88
N ILE A 82 18.11 -0.54 4.62
CA ILE A 82 17.92 -1.95 4.95
C ILE A 82 18.38 -2.79 3.76
N ASP A 83 19.30 -3.72 3.98
CA ASP A 83 19.72 -4.64 2.95
C ASP A 83 18.78 -5.86 2.91
N ASP A 84 19.00 -6.74 1.93
CA ASP A 84 18.13 -7.89 1.75
C ASP A 84 18.10 -8.81 2.97
N ALA A 85 19.24 -9.03 3.61
CA ALA A 85 19.31 -9.90 4.78
C ALA A 85 18.46 -9.35 5.93
N LYS A 86 18.59 -8.06 6.21
CA LYS A 86 17.79 -7.42 7.25
C LYS A 86 16.32 -7.38 6.86
N PHE A 87 16.04 -7.17 5.57
CA PHE A 87 14.67 -7.15 5.08
C PHE A 87 13.99 -8.49 5.32
N GLN A 88 14.67 -9.60 5.04
CA GLN A 88 14.12 -10.92 5.29
C GLN A 88 13.77 -11.14 6.76
N ILE A 89 14.64 -10.69 7.64
CA ILE A 89 14.39 -10.79 9.08
C ILE A 89 13.16 -9.97 9.48
N LEU A 90 13.06 -8.76 8.95
CA LEU A 90 11.92 -7.91 9.23
C LEU A 90 10.62 -8.51 8.73
N VAL A 91 10.62 -9.05 7.52
CA VAL A 91 9.44 -9.68 6.96
C VAL A 91 8.98 -10.85 7.84
N LYS A 92 9.93 -11.66 8.28
CA LYS A 92 9.61 -12.77 9.16
C LYS A 92 8.94 -12.32 10.44
N ASN A 93 9.40 -11.21 11.00
CA ASN A 93 8.85 -10.69 12.25
C ASN A 93 7.54 -9.94 12.07
N LEU A 94 7.33 -9.35 10.90
CA LEU A 94 6.12 -8.58 10.64
C LEU A 94 4.94 -9.43 10.23
N MET A 95 5.19 -10.55 9.57
CA MET A 95 4.10 -11.37 9.06
C MET A 95 3.45 -12.19 10.16
N PRO A 96 2.12 -12.29 10.16
CA PRO A 96 1.41 -13.12 11.14
C PRO A 96 1.78 -14.59 10.95
N ARG A 97 1.85 -15.31 12.06
CA ARG A 97 2.20 -16.72 12.00
C ARG A 97 0.95 -17.56 11.97
N LYS A 98 0.72 -18.20 10.86
CA LYS A 98 -0.44 -19.06 10.74
C LYS A 98 -0.35 -20.30 11.62
N ARG A 99 0.86 -20.72 11.92
CA ARG A 99 1.02 -21.91 12.72
C ARG A 99 0.43 -21.82 14.09
N ASP A 100 0.35 -20.64 14.65
CA ASP A 100 -0.18 -20.46 15.97
C ASP A 100 -1.61 -20.92 16.07
N ILE A 101 -2.33 -20.79 14.99
CA ILE A 101 -3.72 -21.19 14.95
C ILE A 101 -3.83 -22.69 15.03
N LYS A 102 -2.95 -23.41 14.34
CA LYS A 102 -3.01 -24.85 14.36
C LYS A 102 -2.65 -25.45 15.69
N ILE A 103 -1.69 -24.89 16.33
CA ILE A 103 -1.23 -25.40 17.60
C ILE A 103 -2.32 -25.45 18.61
N ARG A 104 -3.20 -24.53 18.55
CA ARG A 104 -4.22 -24.47 19.53
C ARG A 104 -5.36 -25.39 19.34
N ARG A 105 -5.40 -26.10 18.31
CA ARG A 105 -6.51 -26.94 18.06
C ARG A 105 -6.57 -28.16 18.88
N ILE A 106 -5.78 -28.41 19.65
CA ILE A 106 -5.75 -29.63 20.42
C ILE A 106 -6.94 -29.83 21.37
#